data_33d31987f133c105225071e39b9bcab2
#
_entry.id   33d31987f133c105225071e39b9bcab2
#
_cell.length_a   1.000
_cell.length_b   1.000
_cell.length_c   1.000
_cell.angle_alpha   90.00
_cell.angle_beta   90.00
_cell.angle_gamma   90.00
#
_symmetry.space_group_name_H-M   'P 1'
#
loop_
_entity.id
_entity.type
_entity.pdbx_description
1 polymer ?
#
loop_
_entity_poly.entity_id
_entity_poly.type
_entity_poly.pdbx_seq_one_letter_code
_entity_poly.pdbx_strand_id
1 'polypeptide(L)'
;MTISCGDHNFPAHKLILSVCSPYFKNLFLRNPCKHPIVVLKDVQFKYMKLLLIFMYRGEVAVPQEDLNGLLKVARSLQVRGLAEMLSPNPVQISPRKRYLSEMMG
;
A
#
# COMPACT_ATOMS: atom_id res chain seq x y z
N MET A 1 1.96 5.75 -13.00
CA MET A 1 1.18 6.71 -12.21
C MET A 1 2.03 7.34 -11.12
N THR A 2 1.56 8.40 -10.54
CA THR A 2 2.29 9.14 -9.49
C THR A 2 1.40 9.32 -8.26
N ILE A 3 1.97 9.07 -7.09
CA ILE A 3 1.32 9.38 -5.80
C ILE A 3 2.02 10.61 -5.23
N SER A 4 1.23 11.62 -4.89
CA SER A 4 1.73 12.86 -4.31
C SER A 4 1.30 12.99 -2.86
N CYS A 5 2.29 13.09 -1.95
CA CYS A 5 2.08 13.28 -0.51
C CYS A 5 2.84 14.52 -0.08
N GLY A 6 2.13 15.63 0.14
CA GLY A 6 2.78 16.91 0.43
C GLY A 6 3.71 17.31 -0.70
N ASP A 7 4.98 17.55 -0.39
CA ASP A 7 6.00 17.93 -1.37
C ASP A 7 6.69 16.74 -2.02
N HIS A 8 6.29 15.52 -1.69
CA HIS A 8 6.94 14.31 -2.18
C HIS A 8 6.06 13.58 -3.20
N ASN A 9 6.68 13.17 -4.30
CA ASN A 9 6.03 12.42 -5.36
C ASN A 9 6.68 11.04 -5.49
N PHE A 10 5.85 10.01 -5.59
CA PHE A 10 6.30 8.63 -5.74
C PHE A 10 5.79 8.05 -7.05
N PRO A 11 6.68 7.54 -7.92
CA PRO A 11 6.21 6.76 -9.07
C PRO A 11 5.66 5.42 -8.57
N ALA A 12 4.59 4.96 -9.20
CA ALA A 12 3.94 3.72 -8.80
C ALA A 12 3.24 3.07 -10.00
N HIS A 13 2.72 1.87 -9.79
CA HIS A 13 2.02 1.12 -10.83
C HIS A 13 0.59 0.82 -10.39
N LYS A 14 -0.39 1.14 -11.23
CA LYS A 14 -1.80 0.89 -10.94
C LYS A 14 -2.06 -0.57 -10.55
N LEU A 15 -1.43 -1.50 -11.27
CA LEU A 15 -1.65 -2.92 -11.03
C LEU A 15 -1.26 -3.33 -9.61
N ILE A 16 -0.09 -2.89 -9.16
CA ILE A 16 0.39 -3.21 -7.80
C ILE A 16 -0.54 -2.63 -6.74
N LEU A 17 -0.91 -1.36 -6.90
CA LEU A 17 -1.81 -0.69 -5.95
C LEU A 17 -3.18 -1.36 -5.93
N SER A 18 -3.70 -1.74 -7.10
CA SER A 18 -5.02 -2.37 -7.21
C SER A 18 -5.05 -3.76 -6.58
N VAL A 19 -3.97 -4.52 -6.71
CA VAL A 19 -3.84 -5.84 -6.09
C VAL A 19 -3.83 -5.73 -4.56
N CYS A 20 -3.13 -4.73 -4.04
CA CYS A 20 -2.93 -4.60 -2.59
C CYS A 20 -4.04 -3.81 -1.89
N SER A 21 -4.82 -3.02 -2.62
CA SER A 21 -5.78 -2.10 -2.02
C SER A 21 -7.06 -1.99 -2.84
N PRO A 22 -8.23 -2.43 -2.28
CA PRO A 22 -9.51 -2.19 -2.93
C PRO A 22 -9.82 -0.70 -3.12
N TYR A 23 -9.32 0.15 -2.23
CA TYR A 23 -9.47 1.60 -2.36
C TYR A 23 -8.88 2.09 -3.69
N PHE A 24 -7.63 1.74 -3.97
CA PHE A 24 -6.98 2.15 -5.22
C PHE A 24 -7.59 1.45 -6.43
N LYS A 25 -7.96 0.19 -6.30
CA LYS A 25 -8.64 -0.52 -7.40
C LYS A 25 -9.91 0.20 -7.81
N ASN A 26 -10.77 0.54 -6.86
CA ASN A 26 -12.02 1.23 -7.14
C ASN A 26 -11.78 2.65 -7.66
N LEU A 27 -10.77 3.33 -7.11
CA LEU A 27 -10.41 4.67 -7.55
C LEU A 27 -10.04 4.69 -9.03
N PHE A 28 -9.22 3.74 -9.48
CA PHE A 28 -8.80 3.65 -10.87
C PHE A 28 -9.93 3.22 -11.79
N LEU A 29 -10.84 2.35 -11.32
CA LEU A 29 -12.00 1.93 -12.11
C LEU A 29 -12.97 3.09 -12.34
N ARG A 30 -13.13 3.96 -11.34
CA ARG A 30 -14.01 5.12 -11.45
C ARG A 30 -13.40 6.28 -12.23
N ASN A 31 -12.08 6.33 -12.31
CA ASN A 31 -11.34 7.43 -12.91
C ASN A 31 -10.33 6.89 -13.92
N PRO A 32 -10.78 6.37 -15.06
CA PRO A 32 -9.87 5.84 -16.07
C PRO A 32 -8.97 6.94 -16.62
N CYS A 33 -7.67 6.74 -16.48
CA CYS A 33 -6.66 7.66 -16.93
C CYS A 33 -5.36 6.87 -17.15
N LYS A 34 -4.62 7.16 -18.22
CA LYS A 34 -3.39 6.45 -18.51
C LYS A 34 -2.30 6.71 -17.47
N HIS A 35 -2.17 7.96 -17.05
CA HIS A 35 -1.13 8.39 -16.12
C HIS A 35 -1.73 9.22 -14.99
N PRO A 36 -2.51 8.59 -14.08
CA PRO A 36 -3.16 9.33 -13.00
C PRO A 36 -2.14 9.84 -11.99
N ILE A 37 -2.47 10.99 -11.41
CA ILE A 37 -1.77 11.54 -10.26
C ILE A 37 -2.74 11.49 -9.08
N VAL A 38 -2.37 10.76 -8.03
CA VAL A 38 -3.20 10.64 -6.83
C VAL A 38 -2.61 11.50 -5.74
N VAL A 39 -3.35 12.50 -5.29
CA VAL A 39 -2.92 13.41 -4.23
C VAL A 39 -3.50 12.95 -2.91
N LEU A 40 -2.65 12.65 -1.94
CA LEU A 40 -3.03 12.20 -0.59
C LEU A 40 -2.64 13.29 0.41
N LYS A 41 -3.62 14.12 0.82
CA LYS A 41 -3.36 15.29 1.66
C LYS A 41 -3.07 14.94 3.12
N ASP A 42 -3.72 13.90 3.64
CA ASP A 42 -3.64 13.55 5.06
C ASP A 42 -2.66 12.42 5.34
N VAL A 43 -1.83 12.06 4.37
CA VAL A 43 -0.87 10.99 4.50
C VAL A 43 0.55 11.55 4.47
N GLN A 44 1.30 11.29 5.54
CA GLN A 44 2.71 11.70 5.60
C GLN A 44 3.54 10.82 4.65
N PHE A 45 4.52 11.44 3.99
CA PHE A 45 5.31 10.72 2.99
C PHE A 45 6.03 9.50 3.56
N LYS A 46 6.48 9.57 4.83
CA LYS A 46 7.18 8.45 5.46
C LYS A 46 6.31 7.19 5.54
N TYR A 47 5.02 7.34 5.82
CA TYR A 47 4.08 6.22 5.86
C TYR A 47 3.78 5.70 4.45
N MET A 48 3.59 6.61 3.49
CA MET A 48 3.34 6.19 2.12
C MET A 48 4.54 5.44 1.53
N LYS A 49 5.76 5.89 1.85
CA LYS A 49 6.97 5.20 1.43
C LYS A 49 7.02 3.77 1.97
N LEU A 50 6.71 3.59 3.26
CA LEU A 50 6.69 2.26 3.88
C LEU A 50 5.60 1.38 3.28
N LEU A 51 4.43 1.93 3.01
CA LEU A 51 3.34 1.19 2.37
C LEU A 51 3.72 0.74 0.95
N LEU A 52 4.36 1.62 0.18
CA LEU A 52 4.81 1.26 -1.17
C LEU A 52 5.85 0.14 -1.12
N ILE A 53 6.80 0.21 -0.19
CA ILE A 53 7.78 -0.87 0.00
C ILE A 53 7.06 -2.19 0.28
N PHE A 54 6.08 -2.17 1.17
CA PHE A 54 5.30 -3.35 1.50
C PHE A 54 4.54 -3.89 0.28
N MET A 55 3.90 -3.02 -0.48
CA MET A 55 3.13 -3.43 -1.67
C MET A 55 4.03 -4.06 -2.74
N TYR A 56 5.24 -3.52 -2.92
CA TYR A 56 6.16 -4.00 -3.96
C TYR A 56 6.96 -5.23 -3.53
N ARG A 57 7.33 -5.32 -2.25
CA ARG A 57 8.18 -6.40 -1.75
C ARG A 57 7.42 -7.47 -0.98
N GLY A 58 6.22 -7.15 -0.50
CA GLY A 58 5.44 -8.04 0.34
C GLY A 58 5.84 -8.01 1.81
N GLU A 59 6.86 -7.23 2.16
CA GLU A 59 7.30 -7.07 3.54
C GLU A 59 7.96 -5.71 3.71
N VAL A 60 7.99 -5.21 4.93
CA VAL A 60 8.59 -3.92 5.24
C VAL A 60 9.05 -3.91 6.70
N ALA A 61 10.22 -3.32 6.96
CA ALA A 61 10.70 -3.06 8.31
C ALA A 61 10.12 -1.72 8.77
N VAL A 62 9.40 -1.73 9.89
CA VAL A 62 8.73 -0.54 10.43
C VAL A 62 9.28 -0.23 11.82
N PRO A 63 9.79 0.99 12.06
CA PRO A 63 10.13 1.39 13.42
C PRO A 63 8.90 1.29 14.33
N GLN A 64 9.11 0.82 15.55
CA GLN A 64 8.01 0.59 16.48
C GLN A 64 7.22 1.88 16.75
N GLU A 65 7.88 3.00 16.78
CA GLU A 65 7.27 4.31 17.00
C GLU A 65 6.34 4.74 15.86
N ASP A 66 6.56 4.21 14.64
CA ASP A 66 5.74 4.53 13.46
C ASP A 66 4.64 3.52 13.20
N LEU A 67 4.61 2.43 13.96
CA LEU A 67 3.70 1.31 13.71
C LEU A 67 2.23 1.73 13.75
N ASN A 68 1.80 2.44 14.78
CA ASN A 68 0.41 2.85 14.93
C ASN A 68 -0.03 3.80 13.83
N GLY A 69 0.82 4.77 13.49
CA GLY A 69 0.54 5.71 12.41
C GLY A 69 0.44 5.02 11.06
N LEU A 70 1.35 4.09 10.80
CA LEU A 70 1.33 3.31 9.58
C LEU A 70 0.07 2.46 9.45
N LEU A 71 -0.35 1.80 10.51
CA LEU A 71 -1.56 0.99 10.51
C LEU A 71 -2.81 1.82 10.27
N LYS A 72 -2.87 3.04 10.81
CA LYS A 72 -3.99 3.96 10.54
C LYS A 72 -4.07 4.32 9.07
N VAL A 73 -2.94 4.65 8.46
CA VAL A 73 -2.88 4.98 7.04
C VAL A 73 -3.24 3.77 6.19
N ALA A 74 -2.72 2.60 6.55
CA ALA A 74 -3.02 1.36 5.83
C ALA A 74 -4.51 1.05 5.84
N ARG A 75 -5.18 1.23 6.97
CA ARG A 75 -6.63 1.05 7.06
C ARG A 75 -7.38 2.07 6.23
N SER A 76 -6.97 3.32 6.27
CA SER A 76 -7.56 4.40 5.49
C SER A 76 -7.47 4.13 3.99
N LEU A 77 -6.35 3.59 3.53
CA LEU A 77 -6.12 3.26 2.14
C LEU A 77 -6.47 1.80 1.80
N GLN A 78 -7.03 1.08 2.76
CA GLN A 78 -7.47 -0.31 2.59
C GLN A 78 -6.35 -1.25 2.10
N VAL A 79 -5.13 -1.02 2.55
CA VAL A 79 -3.99 -1.88 2.20
C VAL A 79 -4.09 -3.20 2.95
N ARG A 80 -4.15 -4.31 2.21
CA ARG A 80 -4.34 -5.64 2.77
C ARG A 80 -3.04 -6.24 3.28
N GLY A 81 -3.14 -6.99 4.35
CA GLY A 81 -2.09 -7.87 4.83
C GLY A 81 -1.06 -7.22 5.75
N LEU A 82 -1.03 -5.89 5.84
CA LEU A 82 -0.02 -5.22 6.66
C LEU A 82 -0.19 -5.54 8.15
N ALA A 83 -1.43 -5.53 8.65
CA ALA A 83 -1.70 -5.82 10.05
C ALA A 83 -1.30 -7.26 10.42
N GLU A 84 -1.54 -8.22 9.53
CA GLU A 84 -1.14 -9.60 9.73
C GLU A 84 0.37 -9.76 9.72
N MET A 85 1.06 -9.07 8.82
CA MET A 85 2.52 -9.11 8.74
C MET A 85 3.16 -8.56 10.01
N LEU A 86 2.58 -7.50 10.58
CA LEU A 86 3.09 -6.83 11.78
C LEU A 86 2.55 -7.43 13.07
N SER A 87 1.73 -8.48 12.98
CA SER A 87 1.25 -9.23 14.13
C SER A 87 2.43 -9.88 14.87
N PRO A 88 2.36 -10.01 16.22
CA PRO A 88 3.41 -10.70 16.97
C PRO A 88 3.52 -12.20 16.66
N ASN A 89 2.61 -12.77 15.90
CA ASN A 89 2.70 -14.16 15.47
C ASN A 89 3.76 -14.31 14.38
N PRO A 90 4.68 -15.30 14.52
CA PRO A 90 5.80 -15.46 13.62
C PRO A 90 5.45 -16.09 12.26
N VAL A 91 4.20 -16.12 11.86
CA VAL A 91 3.82 -16.67 10.56
C VAL A 91 4.25 -15.68 9.48
N GLN A 92 5.40 -15.99 8.87
CA GLN A 92 5.98 -15.16 7.82
C GLN A 92 5.44 -15.56 6.46
N ILE A 93 4.14 -15.36 6.24
CA ILE A 93 3.59 -15.50 4.89
C ILE A 93 3.50 -14.09 4.33
N SER A 94 4.21 -13.86 3.20
CA SER A 94 4.11 -12.59 2.52
C SER A 94 2.69 -12.42 1.96
N PRO A 95 1.88 -11.49 2.47
CA PRO A 95 0.50 -11.34 2.01
C PRO A 95 0.41 -11.01 0.52
N ARG A 96 1.36 -10.23 0.02
CA ARG A 96 1.41 -9.88 -1.39
C ARG A 96 1.58 -11.11 -2.29
N LYS A 97 2.49 -12.01 -1.94
CA LYS A 97 2.69 -13.24 -2.70
C LYS A 97 1.43 -14.10 -2.71
N ARG A 98 0.73 -14.14 -1.58
CA ARG A 98 -0.52 -14.88 -1.46
C ARG A 98 -1.59 -14.33 -2.40
N TYR A 99 -1.76 -13.00 -2.42
CA TYR A 99 -2.75 -12.38 -3.31
C TYR A 99 -2.40 -12.60 -4.78
N LEU A 100 -1.14 -12.46 -5.15
CA LEU A 100 -0.71 -12.71 -6.52
C LEU A 100 -0.92 -14.16 -6.92
N SER A 101 -0.64 -15.10 -6.01
CA SER A 101 -0.88 -16.52 -6.25
C SER A 101 -2.36 -16.81 -6.48
N GLU A 102 -3.25 -16.22 -5.70
CA GLU A 102 -4.70 -16.37 -5.85
C GLU A 102 -5.18 -15.81 -7.20
N MET A 103 -4.59 -14.70 -7.64
CA MET A 103 -4.95 -14.11 -8.93
C MET A 103 -4.43 -14.91 -10.11
N MET A 104 -3.31 -15.59 -9.97
CA MET A 104 -2.70 -16.36 -11.05
C MET A 104 -3.17 -17.81 -11.10
N GLY A 105 -3.71 -18.28 -9.98
CA GLY A 105 -4.22 -19.63 -9.88
C GLY A 105 -5.66 -19.75 -10.30
#